data_9d74ec2d8f26f6ce5c6da2302e31c3f6
#
_entry.id   9d74ec2d8f26f6ce5c6da2302e31c3f6
#
_cell.length_a   1.000
_cell.length_b   1.000
_cell.length_c   1.000
_cell.angle_alpha   90.00
_cell.angle_beta   90.00
_cell.angle_gamma   90.00
#
_symmetry.space_group_name_H-M   'P 1'
#
loop_
_entity.id
_entity.type
_entity.pdbx_description
1 polymer ?
#
loop_
_entity_poly.entity_id
_entity_poly.type
_entity_poly.pdbx_seq_one_letter_code
_entity_poly.pdbx_strand_id
1 'polypeptide(L)'
;MLRSHALLTGCLMLAVIAGTPALAAYAIAFNPSSGRAAAYNGSFDYETAKRVALDKCGRGCRIVVSGKGSCAAVVESISTGTASWAVAKGGSKETAAKSAWFECRRKGGVNCNTTAAICD
;
A
#
# COMPACT_ATOMS: atom_id res chain seq x y z
N MET A 1 -14.64 -63.85 35.00
CA MET A 1 -14.47 -63.33 33.60
C MET A 1 -14.67 -61.84 33.61
N LEU A 2 -13.57 -61.12 33.66
CA LEU A 2 -13.55 -59.64 33.64
C LEU A 2 -13.38 -59.20 32.19
N ARG A 3 -14.42 -58.59 31.62
CA ARG A 3 -14.31 -57.94 30.31
C ARG A 3 -13.85 -56.49 30.51
N SER A 4 -12.60 -56.23 30.18
CA SER A 4 -12.07 -54.88 30.09
C SER A 4 -12.64 -54.21 28.87
N HIS A 5 -13.49 -53.20 29.05
CA HIS A 5 -13.84 -52.28 28.01
C HIS A 5 -12.79 -51.18 27.97
N ALA A 6 -11.92 -51.24 27.01
CA ALA A 6 -11.03 -50.13 26.71
C ALA A 6 -11.84 -49.02 26.03
N LEU A 7 -12.11 -47.96 26.77
CA LEU A 7 -12.64 -46.73 26.20
C LEU A 7 -11.50 -46.02 25.43
N LEU A 8 -11.55 -46.12 24.09
CA LEU A 8 -10.74 -45.28 23.23
C LEU A 8 -11.34 -43.89 23.27
N THR A 9 -10.74 -43.05 24.08
CA THR A 9 -11.01 -41.60 24.04
C THR A 9 -10.30 -41.04 22.80
N GLY A 10 -11.05 -40.92 21.71
CA GLY A 10 -10.58 -40.25 20.52
C GLY A 10 -10.43 -38.76 20.80
N CYS A 11 -9.20 -38.28 20.92
CA CYS A 11 -8.90 -36.85 20.98
C CYS A 11 -9.09 -36.27 19.58
N LEU A 12 -10.25 -35.61 19.36
CA LEU A 12 -10.52 -34.89 18.15
C LEU A 12 -9.70 -33.59 18.23
N MET A 13 -8.51 -33.60 17.61
CA MET A 13 -7.75 -32.38 17.43
C MET A 13 -8.47 -31.56 16.34
N LEU A 14 -9.24 -30.55 16.76
CA LEU A 14 -9.66 -29.50 15.86
C LEU A 14 -8.41 -28.70 15.47
N ALA A 15 -7.91 -28.98 14.26
CA ALA A 15 -6.93 -28.11 13.65
C ALA A 15 -7.63 -26.79 13.30
N VAL A 16 -7.43 -25.78 14.13
CA VAL A 16 -7.83 -24.42 13.80
C VAL A 16 -6.88 -23.96 12.70
N ILE A 17 -7.35 -24.02 11.46
CA ILE A 17 -6.64 -23.38 10.34
C ILE A 17 -6.84 -21.89 10.53
N ALA A 18 -5.87 -21.22 11.15
CA ALA A 18 -5.80 -19.77 11.16
C ALA A 18 -5.51 -19.34 9.71
N GLY A 19 -6.57 -19.00 8.97
CA GLY A 19 -6.41 -18.37 7.66
C GLY A 19 -5.62 -17.08 7.82
N THR A 20 -4.55 -16.89 7.03
CA THR A 20 -3.91 -15.59 6.90
C THR A 20 -4.95 -14.59 6.41
N PRO A 21 -5.14 -13.44 7.08
CA PRO A 21 -6.05 -12.41 6.58
C PRO A 21 -5.59 -12.00 5.17
N ALA A 22 -6.52 -11.91 4.24
CA ALA A 22 -6.24 -11.42 2.90
C ALA A 22 -5.73 -9.98 2.99
N LEU A 23 -4.62 -9.69 2.29
CA LEU A 23 -4.04 -8.36 2.26
C LEU A 23 -4.95 -7.41 1.47
N ALA A 24 -5.16 -6.22 1.99
CA ALA A 24 -5.92 -5.19 1.31
C ALA A 24 -5.09 -4.57 0.18
N ALA A 25 -5.74 -4.29 -0.94
CA ALA A 25 -5.13 -3.51 -2.00
C ALA A 25 -5.07 -2.04 -1.62
N TYR A 26 -4.02 -1.37 -2.04
CA TYR A 26 -3.90 0.07 -1.96
C TYR A 26 -3.63 0.67 -3.35
N ALA A 27 -3.94 1.95 -3.50
CA ALA A 27 -3.58 2.73 -4.67
C ALA A 27 -3.32 4.18 -4.27
N ILE A 28 -2.43 4.83 -4.98
CA ILE A 28 -2.21 6.27 -4.90
C ILE A 28 -2.50 6.87 -6.27
N ALA A 29 -3.35 7.88 -6.30
CA ALA A 29 -3.58 8.74 -7.45
C ALA A 29 -2.86 10.07 -7.24
N PHE A 30 -2.31 10.62 -8.30
CA PHE A 30 -1.52 11.84 -8.24
C PHE A 30 -1.70 12.69 -9.49
N ASN A 31 -1.77 13.99 -9.30
CA ASN A 31 -1.75 14.97 -10.38
C ASN A 31 -0.44 15.77 -10.32
N PRO A 32 0.51 15.51 -11.22
CA PRO A 32 1.81 16.20 -11.21
C PRO A 32 1.70 17.71 -11.46
N SER A 33 0.66 18.17 -12.13
CA SER A 33 0.49 19.58 -12.44
C SER A 33 0.04 20.42 -11.23
N SER A 34 -0.77 19.83 -10.35
CA SER A 34 -1.30 20.53 -9.17
C SER A 34 -0.68 20.10 -7.85
N GLY A 35 0.02 18.95 -7.84
CA GLY A 35 0.52 18.34 -6.61
C GLY A 35 -0.56 17.64 -5.79
N ARG A 36 -1.78 17.50 -6.30
CA ARG A 36 -2.86 16.80 -5.59
C ARG A 36 -2.60 15.31 -5.58
N ALA A 37 -2.82 14.70 -4.44
CA ALA A 37 -2.69 13.26 -4.27
C ALA A 37 -3.81 12.72 -3.39
N ALA A 38 -4.18 11.49 -3.62
CA ALA A 38 -5.07 10.74 -2.75
C ALA A 38 -4.64 9.29 -2.69
N ALA A 39 -4.68 8.72 -1.51
CA ALA A 39 -4.35 7.34 -1.28
C ALA A 39 -5.56 6.62 -0.66
N TYR A 40 -5.74 5.38 -1.04
CA TYR A 40 -6.81 4.54 -0.50
C TYR A 40 -6.33 3.10 -0.31
N ASN A 41 -6.72 2.54 0.82
CA ASN A 41 -6.58 1.10 1.12
C ASN A 41 -7.91 0.58 1.69
N GLY A 42 -8.02 -0.72 1.87
CA GLY A 42 -9.19 -1.32 2.49
C GLY A 42 -10.07 -2.13 1.54
N SER A 43 -9.70 -2.24 0.27
CA SER A 43 -10.35 -3.14 -0.67
C SER A 43 -9.44 -4.33 -0.96
N PHE A 44 -10.03 -5.52 -1.13
CA PHE A 44 -9.29 -6.70 -1.61
C PHE A 44 -9.05 -6.66 -3.12
N ASP A 45 -9.70 -5.76 -3.81
CA ASP A 45 -9.69 -5.63 -5.25
C ASP A 45 -8.93 -4.38 -5.69
N TYR A 46 -7.93 -4.57 -6.55
CA TYR A 46 -7.13 -3.47 -7.09
C TYR A 46 -7.96 -2.44 -7.84
N GLU A 47 -8.93 -2.87 -8.63
CA GLU A 47 -9.74 -1.96 -9.43
C GLU A 47 -10.59 -1.02 -8.55
N THR A 48 -11.11 -1.56 -7.44
CA THR A 48 -11.84 -0.74 -6.46
C THR A 48 -10.90 0.26 -5.78
N ALA A 49 -9.71 -0.18 -5.36
CA ALA A 49 -8.75 0.71 -4.72
C ALA A 49 -8.34 1.86 -5.65
N LYS A 50 -8.06 1.55 -6.91
CA LYS A 50 -7.71 2.55 -7.92
C LYS A 50 -8.84 3.54 -8.17
N ARG A 51 -10.07 3.06 -8.34
CA ARG A 51 -11.23 3.90 -8.57
C ARG A 51 -11.47 4.86 -7.41
N VAL A 52 -11.41 4.37 -6.17
CA VAL A 52 -11.61 5.21 -5.01
C VAL A 52 -10.51 6.26 -4.87
N ALA A 53 -9.25 5.89 -5.11
CA ALA A 53 -8.14 6.84 -5.09
C ALA A 53 -8.30 7.93 -6.16
N LEU A 54 -8.70 7.56 -7.38
CA LEU A 54 -8.98 8.52 -8.47
C LEU A 54 -10.13 9.46 -8.12
N ASP A 55 -11.24 8.93 -7.58
CA ASP A 55 -12.39 9.74 -7.19
C ASP A 55 -12.03 10.75 -6.09
N LYS A 56 -11.23 10.32 -5.12
CA LYS A 56 -10.75 11.20 -4.04
C LYS A 56 -9.76 12.24 -4.53
N CYS A 57 -8.91 11.90 -5.46
CA CYS A 57 -7.89 12.80 -6.00
C CYS A 57 -8.53 13.86 -6.91
N GLY A 58 -9.48 13.45 -7.71
CA GLY A 58 -10.23 14.34 -8.58
C GLY A 58 -9.65 14.47 -9.99
N ARG A 59 -10.07 15.52 -10.67
CA ARG A 59 -9.76 15.74 -12.07
C ARG A 59 -8.25 15.89 -12.32
N GLY A 60 -7.77 15.25 -13.37
CA GLY A 60 -6.37 15.32 -13.78
C GLY A 60 -5.46 14.36 -13.03
N CYS A 61 -5.97 13.60 -12.07
CA CYS A 61 -5.22 12.59 -11.36
C CYS A 61 -5.14 11.28 -12.14
N ARG A 62 -4.04 10.57 -11.95
CA ARG A 62 -3.84 9.22 -12.50
C ARG A 62 -3.29 8.31 -11.41
N ILE A 63 -3.49 7.02 -11.56
CA ILE A 63 -2.87 6.04 -10.65
C ILE A 63 -1.37 6.00 -10.93
N VAL A 64 -0.57 6.22 -9.90
CA VAL A 64 0.89 6.18 -9.98
C VAL A 64 1.47 4.94 -9.30
N VAL A 65 0.74 4.32 -8.41
CA VAL A 65 1.16 3.07 -7.76
C VAL A 65 -0.05 2.35 -7.19
N SER A 66 0.02 1.02 -7.20
CA SER A 66 -0.92 0.14 -6.50
C SER A 66 -0.18 -1.09 -6.01
N GLY A 67 -0.67 -1.73 -4.97
CA GLY A 67 -0.03 -2.92 -4.42
C GLY A 67 -0.82 -3.59 -3.31
N LYS A 68 -0.26 -4.71 -2.84
CA LYS A 68 -0.67 -5.48 -1.66
C LYS A 68 0.60 -5.94 -0.93
N GLY A 69 0.54 -6.07 0.38
CA GLY A 69 1.66 -6.59 1.17
C GLY A 69 2.87 -5.68 1.26
N SER A 70 2.70 -4.40 0.98
CA SER A 70 3.77 -3.42 0.98
C SER A 70 3.24 -2.03 1.32
N CYS A 71 4.14 -1.07 1.33
CA CYS A 71 3.81 0.34 1.41
C CYS A 71 4.29 1.06 0.16
N ALA A 72 3.72 2.22 -0.12
CA ALA A 72 4.14 3.07 -1.22
C ALA A 72 4.11 4.54 -0.81
N ALA A 73 4.92 5.35 -1.46
CA ALA A 73 4.96 6.79 -1.22
C ALA A 73 5.18 7.54 -2.52
N VAL A 74 4.61 8.73 -2.59
CA VAL A 74 4.86 9.72 -3.63
C VAL A 74 5.58 10.89 -2.99
N VAL A 75 6.68 11.30 -3.59
CA VAL A 75 7.49 12.44 -3.16
C VAL A 75 7.57 13.41 -4.32
N GLU A 76 7.36 14.68 -4.06
CA GLU A 76 7.48 15.72 -5.09
C GLU A 76 8.40 16.85 -4.65
N SER A 77 9.01 17.48 -5.63
CA SER A 77 9.75 18.73 -5.46
C SER A 77 8.76 19.90 -5.47
N ILE A 78 8.79 20.70 -4.42
CA ILE A 78 7.94 21.88 -4.29
C ILE A 78 8.63 23.17 -4.77
N SER A 79 9.84 23.05 -5.32
CA SER A 79 10.55 24.20 -5.85
C SER A 79 9.97 24.64 -7.19
N THR A 80 9.78 25.96 -7.34
CA THR A 80 9.37 26.55 -8.61
C THR A 80 10.43 26.30 -9.69
N GLY A 81 10.03 25.77 -10.83
CA GLY A 81 10.85 25.59 -12.02
C GLY A 81 11.34 24.18 -12.29
N THR A 82 11.25 23.25 -11.36
CA THR A 82 11.56 21.82 -11.57
C THR A 82 10.49 20.96 -10.94
N ALA A 83 9.48 20.61 -11.73
CA ALA A 83 8.43 19.67 -11.29
C ALA A 83 8.96 18.24 -11.35
N SER A 84 9.76 17.86 -10.38
CA SER A 84 10.19 16.46 -10.22
C SER A 84 9.33 15.77 -9.18
N TRP A 85 8.98 14.55 -9.48
CA TRP A 85 8.29 13.68 -8.53
C TRP A 85 8.73 12.24 -8.74
N ALA A 86 8.56 11.44 -7.72
CA ALA A 86 8.90 10.03 -7.77
C ALA A 86 7.96 9.22 -6.89
N VAL A 87 7.82 7.96 -7.23
CA VAL A 87 7.06 7.00 -6.45
C VAL A 87 7.93 5.79 -6.18
N ALA A 88 7.80 5.22 -4.99
CA ALA A 88 8.51 4.00 -4.64
C ALA A 88 7.69 3.15 -3.68
N LYS A 89 8.00 1.86 -3.66
CA LYS A 89 7.46 0.89 -2.71
C LYS A 89 8.52 0.54 -1.66
N GLY A 90 8.08 0.09 -0.51
CA GLY A 90 8.96 -0.38 0.55
C GLY A 90 8.19 -1.17 1.60
N GLY A 91 8.90 -1.74 2.57
CA GLY A 91 8.29 -2.49 3.66
C GLY A 91 7.61 -1.63 4.73
N SER A 92 7.85 -0.32 4.71
CA SER A 92 7.23 0.66 5.59
C SER A 92 6.99 1.96 4.82
N LYS A 93 6.15 2.85 5.35
CA LYS A 93 5.96 4.20 4.79
C LYS A 93 7.27 4.97 4.72
N GLU A 94 8.08 4.88 5.76
CA GLU A 94 9.38 5.55 5.86
C GLU A 94 10.35 5.05 4.81
N THR A 95 10.45 3.74 4.62
CA THR A 95 11.31 3.14 3.59
C THR A 95 10.86 3.51 2.19
N ALA A 96 9.55 3.46 1.93
CA ALA A 96 8.97 3.87 0.65
C ALA A 96 9.24 5.35 0.38
N ALA A 97 9.00 6.21 1.36
CA ALA A 97 9.23 7.65 1.24
C ALA A 97 10.71 7.97 1.02
N LYS A 98 11.61 7.30 1.70
CA LYS A 98 13.05 7.48 1.54
C LYS A 98 13.51 7.09 0.13
N SER A 99 13.04 5.96 -0.37
CA SER A 99 13.35 5.53 -1.74
C SER A 99 12.81 6.50 -2.79
N ALA A 100 11.58 6.97 -2.62
CA ALA A 100 10.98 7.97 -3.51
C ALA A 100 11.73 9.32 -3.42
N TRP A 101 12.19 9.71 -2.22
CA TRP A 101 12.97 10.91 -2.02
C TRP A 101 14.27 10.88 -2.80
N PHE A 102 15.03 9.78 -2.75
CA PHE A 102 16.25 9.62 -3.52
C PHE A 102 16.00 9.72 -5.04
N GLU A 103 14.92 9.10 -5.51
CA GLU A 103 14.53 9.18 -6.93
C GLU A 103 14.17 10.63 -7.33
N CYS A 104 13.42 11.34 -6.50
CA CYS A 104 13.09 12.75 -6.72
C CYS A 104 14.37 13.61 -6.83
N ARG A 105 15.31 13.41 -5.92
CA ARG A 105 16.60 14.09 -5.93
C ARG A 105 17.43 13.73 -7.16
N ARG A 106 17.45 12.47 -7.54
CA ARG A 106 18.18 11.98 -8.71
C ARG A 106 17.65 12.59 -10.01
N LYS A 107 16.35 12.88 -10.07
CA LYS A 107 15.72 13.56 -11.20
C LYS A 107 15.95 15.08 -11.21
N GLY A 108 16.72 15.61 -10.29
CA GLY A 108 17.01 17.03 -10.18
C GLY A 108 16.05 17.81 -9.26
N GLY A 109 15.18 17.11 -8.52
CA GLY A 109 14.27 17.76 -7.59
C GLY A 109 14.99 18.42 -6.42
N VAL A 110 14.53 19.60 -6.06
CA VAL A 110 14.99 20.36 -4.90
C VAL A 110 13.83 20.41 -3.91
N ASN A 111 14.12 20.31 -2.61
CA ASN A 111 13.08 20.30 -1.57
C ASN A 111 12.04 19.20 -1.81
N CYS A 112 12.48 17.97 -2.03
CA CYS A 112 11.61 16.84 -2.18
C CYS A 112 10.92 16.50 -0.86
N ASN A 113 9.60 16.40 -0.87
CA ASN A 113 8.79 16.10 0.30
C ASN A 113 7.75 15.03 -0.01
N THR A 114 7.39 14.25 0.99
CA THR A 114 6.36 13.24 0.86
C THR A 114 5.00 13.90 0.71
N THR A 115 4.32 13.60 -0.39
CA THR A 115 2.97 14.08 -0.69
C THR A 115 1.91 13.09 -0.22
N ALA A 116 2.16 11.81 -0.37
CA ALA A 116 1.27 10.73 0.07
C ALA A 116 2.07 9.48 0.39
N ALA A 117 1.61 8.73 1.37
CA ALA A 117 2.16 7.43 1.71
C ALA A 117 1.05 6.51 2.24
N ILE A 118 1.10 5.24 1.89
CA ILE A 118 0.09 4.27 2.28
C ILE A 118 0.68 2.87 2.37
N CYS A 119 0.14 2.08 3.26
CA CYS A 119 0.34 0.64 3.32
C CYS A 119 -0.99 -0.09 3.07
N ASP A 120 -0.92 -1.37 2.86
CA ASP A 120 -2.12 -2.21 2.79
C ASP A 120 -2.76 -2.47 4.18
#